data_fa72ae3cc18ba9390e4b26da04df00f2
#
_entry.id   fa72ae3cc18ba9390e4b26da04df00f2
#
_cell.length_a   1.000
_cell.length_b   1.000
_cell.length_c   1.000
_cell.angle_alpha   90.00
_cell.angle_beta   90.00
_cell.angle_gamma   90.00
#
_symmetry.space_group_name_H-M   'P 1'
#
loop_
_entity.id
_entity.type
_entity.pdbx_description
1 polymer ?
#
loop_
_entity_poly.entity_id
_entity_poly.type
_entity_poly.pdbx_seq_one_letter_code
_entity_poly.pdbx_strand_id
1 'polypeptide(L)'
;ESLSTSTTTIVLTAEAVEAVVAAEAVAEPLPVIPALPTSDDTNPRRDRRAGRPAVDPEPASALTAERLVQRRAGKRVPPEGFFQRVVYEVTFHGVNLGDSLRARRRKSVDARIDRPLEGSTQFVAVLSRKGGVGKTTISTLLGMAMADVREDRVIAVDANPDRGTLAERITKQTRSTVRDLVTQAPSISAFSEFQTRVSRDETRLDILASDTDPLIAEAFSEDDYNVVADLARRFYSIVTTDSGTGIVHSVMRATLLRADSIVIVSGGSVDEARLASETLTWLESNGYGELVRGAVVALNTSTQGTNLIKLDEIEAHFASRVREIVRIPYDPQLATGAAIDYSALRPFTKEAVRELAATVIDGLPDRDH
;
A
#
# COMPACT_ATOMS: atom_id res chain seq x y z
N GLU A 1 28.28 -48.00 -0.26
CA GLU A 1 28.80 -47.24 0.90
C GLU A 1 27.67 -46.39 1.49
N SER A 2 27.31 -46.77 2.71
CA SER A 2 26.22 -46.20 3.47
C SER A 2 26.67 -44.96 4.21
N LEU A 3 25.99 -43.81 3.95
CA LEU A 3 26.16 -42.59 4.72
C LEU A 3 25.34 -42.66 6.02
N SER A 4 26.04 -42.66 7.14
CA SER A 4 25.48 -42.63 8.50
C SER A 4 25.06 -41.20 8.85
N THR A 5 23.77 -40.99 9.14
CA THR A 5 23.22 -39.75 9.68
C THR A 5 23.35 -39.77 11.20
N SER A 6 24.20 -38.90 11.76
CA SER A 6 24.34 -38.73 13.21
C SER A 6 23.29 -37.72 13.71
N THR A 7 22.31 -38.21 14.49
CA THR A 7 21.37 -37.36 15.20
C THR A 7 21.97 -37.00 16.56
N THR A 8 22.26 -35.73 16.78
CA THR A 8 22.73 -35.19 18.07
C THR A 8 21.52 -34.84 18.93
N THR A 9 21.28 -35.63 19.95
CA THR A 9 20.26 -35.33 20.96
C THR A 9 20.88 -34.47 22.06
N ILE A 10 20.38 -33.24 22.22
CA ILE A 10 20.77 -32.37 23.35
C ILE A 10 19.91 -32.72 24.54
N VAL A 11 20.55 -33.30 25.58
CA VAL A 11 19.91 -33.56 26.88
C VAL A 11 20.14 -32.34 27.78
N LEU A 12 19.06 -31.62 28.10
CA LEU A 12 19.09 -30.52 29.07
C LEU A 12 19.08 -31.16 30.48
N THR A 13 20.09 -30.89 31.29
CA THR A 13 20.18 -31.33 32.68
C THR A 13 19.34 -30.45 33.60
N ALA A 14 18.82 -31.04 34.70
CA ALA A 14 17.92 -30.38 35.65
C ALA A 14 18.52 -29.09 36.27
N GLU A 15 19.82 -28.94 36.33
CA GLU A 15 20.50 -27.75 36.85
C GLU A 15 20.31 -26.49 35.99
N ALA A 16 20.03 -26.65 34.68
CA ALA A 16 19.79 -25.50 33.79
C ALA A 16 18.38 -24.92 33.98
N VAL A 17 17.45 -25.65 34.50
CA VAL A 17 16.06 -25.21 34.77
C VAL A 17 15.96 -24.43 36.09
N GLU A 18 16.74 -24.81 37.12
CA GLU A 18 16.75 -24.08 38.39
C GLU A 18 17.37 -22.68 38.30
N ALA A 19 18.33 -22.47 37.39
CA ALA A 19 18.97 -21.16 37.19
C ALA A 19 18.05 -20.11 36.58
N VAL A 20 17.00 -20.51 35.83
CA VAL A 20 16.04 -19.59 35.21
C VAL A 20 14.94 -19.17 36.21
N VAL A 21 14.58 -20.02 37.16
CA VAL A 21 13.56 -19.72 38.18
C VAL A 21 14.10 -18.79 39.30
N ALA A 22 15.41 -18.79 39.55
CA ALA A 22 16.04 -17.95 40.57
C ALA A 22 16.25 -16.48 40.16
N ALA A 23 16.09 -16.14 38.88
CA ALA A 23 16.29 -14.78 38.36
C ALA A 23 15.03 -13.88 38.43
N GLU A 24 13.86 -14.39 38.82
CA GLU A 24 12.59 -13.67 38.84
C GLU A 24 12.16 -13.14 40.21
N ALA A 25 12.97 -13.25 41.24
CA ALA A 25 12.59 -12.95 42.62
C ALA A 25 13.33 -11.78 43.32
N VAL A 26 13.78 -10.77 42.55
CA VAL A 26 14.30 -9.52 43.17
C VAL A 26 13.72 -8.31 42.43
N ALA A 27 12.48 -7.95 42.80
CA ALA A 27 11.94 -6.61 42.51
C ALA A 27 11.99 -5.78 43.79
N GLU A 28 12.89 -4.80 43.83
CA GLU A 28 12.91 -3.80 44.92
C GLU A 28 11.67 -2.89 44.86
N PRO A 29 11.07 -2.53 46.02
CA PRO A 29 9.92 -1.64 46.06
C PRO A 29 10.34 -0.17 45.81
N LEU A 30 9.56 0.49 44.96
CA LEU A 30 9.71 1.94 44.66
C LEU A 30 9.55 2.81 45.90
N PRO A 31 10.31 3.92 46.03
CA PRO A 31 10.25 4.78 47.17
C PRO A 31 8.93 5.56 47.27
N VAL A 32 8.35 5.55 48.46
CA VAL A 32 7.15 6.31 48.83
C VAL A 32 7.51 7.79 48.93
N ILE A 33 6.86 8.64 48.13
CA ILE A 33 6.98 10.09 48.21
C ILE A 33 6.19 10.61 49.40
N PRO A 34 6.78 11.35 50.35
CA PRO A 34 6.04 11.90 51.50
C PRO A 34 5.12 13.05 51.08
N ALA A 35 3.92 13.10 51.64
CA ALA A 35 2.94 14.14 51.46
C ALA A 35 3.45 15.48 51.98
N LEU A 36 3.27 16.53 51.17
CA LEU A 36 3.56 17.93 51.56
C LEU A 36 2.55 18.43 52.60
N PRO A 37 2.97 19.23 53.57
CA PRO A 37 2.10 19.76 54.60
C PRO A 37 1.14 20.83 54.05
N THR A 38 -0.10 20.79 54.48
CA THR A 38 -1.12 21.82 54.23
C THR A 38 -0.73 23.09 54.94
N SER A 39 -0.43 24.16 54.22
CA SER A 39 -0.28 25.49 54.78
C SER A 39 -1.64 26.19 54.77
N ASP A 40 -2.07 26.62 55.96
CA ASP A 40 -3.08 27.61 56.18
C ASP A 40 -2.64 28.91 55.51
N ASP A 41 -3.42 29.40 54.56
CA ASP A 41 -3.18 30.73 54.00
C ASP A 41 -4.49 31.52 53.93
N THR A 42 -4.61 32.47 54.85
CA THR A 42 -5.68 33.46 54.90
C THR A 42 -5.47 34.50 53.80
N ASN A 43 -6.21 34.38 52.70
CA ASN A 43 -6.17 35.33 51.60
C ASN A 43 -7.38 36.29 51.64
N PRO A 44 -7.19 37.62 51.84
CA PRO A 44 -8.26 38.62 52.06
C PRO A 44 -9.00 39.04 50.79
N ARG A 45 -8.98 38.25 49.71
CA ARG A 45 -9.70 38.54 48.46
C ARG A 45 -11.04 37.80 48.29
N ARG A 46 -11.56 37.13 49.33
CA ARG A 46 -12.76 36.28 49.25
C ARG A 46 -14.10 37.01 49.39
N ASP A 47 -14.15 38.31 49.72
CA ASP A 47 -15.40 39.00 50.09
C ASP A 47 -16.12 39.75 48.93
N ARG A 48 -15.81 39.45 47.65
CA ARG A 48 -16.54 40.12 46.53
C ARG A 48 -17.32 39.16 45.60
N ARG A 49 -17.70 37.99 46.08
CA ARG A 49 -18.51 37.05 45.27
C ARG A 49 -19.68 36.43 46.03
N ALA A 50 -20.38 37.21 46.83
CA ALA A 50 -21.70 36.82 47.32
C ALA A 50 -22.72 37.12 46.21
N GLY A 51 -23.21 36.14 45.50
CA GLY A 51 -24.32 36.30 44.52
C GLY A 51 -24.33 35.41 43.29
N ARG A 52 -23.46 34.39 43.18
CA ARG A 52 -23.62 33.39 42.10
C ARG A 52 -23.83 31.98 42.69
N PRO A 53 -24.78 31.16 42.17
CA PRO A 53 -24.93 29.78 42.63
C PRO A 53 -23.61 29.04 42.33
N ALA A 54 -23.15 28.29 43.33
CA ALA A 54 -21.96 27.43 43.21
C ALA A 54 -22.25 26.35 42.16
N VAL A 55 -21.67 26.49 40.99
CA VAL A 55 -21.57 25.39 40.03
C VAL A 55 -20.33 24.61 40.43
N ASP A 56 -20.51 23.34 40.78
CA ASP A 56 -19.41 22.43 41.08
C ASP A 56 -18.40 22.45 39.92
N PRO A 57 -17.08 22.44 40.19
CA PRO A 57 -16.07 22.41 39.13
C PRO A 57 -16.20 21.12 38.36
N GLU A 58 -16.42 21.23 37.03
CA GLU A 58 -16.46 20.09 36.16
C GLU A 58 -15.15 19.27 36.22
N PRO A 59 -15.24 17.93 36.29
CA PRO A 59 -14.04 17.08 36.34
C PRO A 59 -13.24 17.21 35.04
N ALA A 60 -11.91 17.09 35.13
CA ALA A 60 -11.01 17.22 34.00
C ALA A 60 -11.33 16.26 32.81
N SER A 61 -12.02 15.15 33.09
CA SER A 61 -12.53 14.20 32.08
C SER A 61 -13.64 14.78 31.19
N ALA A 62 -14.26 15.92 31.55
CA ALA A 62 -15.25 16.59 30.73
C ALA A 62 -14.63 17.48 29.63
N LEU A 63 -13.31 17.68 29.65
CA LEU A 63 -12.54 18.38 28.63
C LEU A 63 -12.15 17.43 27.50
N THR A 64 -13.15 17.01 26.70
CA THR A 64 -12.89 16.24 25.48
C THR A 64 -12.46 17.16 24.35
N ALA A 65 -11.59 16.65 23.45
CA ALA A 65 -11.11 17.40 22.28
C ALA A 65 -12.28 17.94 21.43
N GLU A 66 -13.42 17.24 21.39
CA GLU A 66 -14.64 17.66 20.69
C GLU A 66 -15.31 18.90 21.29
N ARG A 67 -15.19 19.13 22.59
CA ARG A 67 -15.71 20.34 23.28
C ARG A 67 -14.77 21.53 23.18
N LEU A 68 -13.45 21.27 23.11
CA LEU A 68 -12.42 22.32 23.06
C LEU A 68 -12.15 22.82 21.65
N VAL A 69 -12.37 21.98 20.64
CA VAL A 69 -12.30 22.40 19.24
C VAL A 69 -13.62 23.07 18.91
N GLN A 70 -13.68 24.41 19.04
CA GLN A 70 -14.71 25.16 18.32
C GLN A 70 -14.61 24.75 16.86
N ARG A 71 -15.58 23.99 16.35
CA ARG A 71 -15.82 23.90 14.91
C ARG A 71 -15.98 25.34 14.44
N ARG A 72 -14.89 25.94 13.97
CA ARG A 72 -14.98 27.14 13.14
C ARG A 72 -15.95 26.75 12.04
N ALA A 73 -17.07 27.47 11.97
CA ALA A 73 -18.03 27.35 10.88
C ALA A 73 -17.24 27.30 9.59
N GLY A 74 -17.27 26.14 8.90
CA GLY A 74 -16.26 25.72 7.97
C GLY A 74 -15.93 26.81 6.97
N LYS A 75 -14.65 27.11 6.78
CA LYS A 75 -14.22 27.72 5.54
C LYS A 75 -14.75 26.81 4.44
N ARG A 76 -15.77 27.29 3.72
CA ARG A 76 -16.35 26.57 2.59
C ARG A 76 -15.21 26.34 1.61
N VAL A 77 -14.80 25.09 1.46
CA VAL A 77 -13.78 24.71 0.49
C VAL A 77 -14.27 25.16 -0.88
N PRO A 78 -13.47 25.90 -1.66
CA PRO A 78 -13.88 26.37 -2.98
C PRO A 78 -14.27 25.16 -3.85
N PRO A 79 -15.34 25.27 -4.66
CA PRO A 79 -15.80 24.17 -5.50
C PRO A 79 -14.76 23.86 -6.60
N GLU A 80 -14.58 22.58 -6.90
CA GLU A 80 -13.76 22.13 -8.01
C GLU A 80 -14.58 22.10 -9.31
N GLY A 81 -14.14 22.88 -10.28
CA GLY A 81 -14.77 23.03 -11.59
C GLY A 81 -14.59 24.48 -12.06
N PHE A 82 -14.14 24.67 -13.30
CA PHE A 82 -13.83 26.01 -13.80
C PHE A 82 -15.02 26.96 -13.66
N PHE A 83 -16.20 26.53 -14.07
CA PHE A 83 -17.40 27.36 -14.02
C PHE A 83 -17.87 27.63 -12.58
N GLN A 84 -17.88 26.61 -11.73
CA GLN A 84 -18.24 26.74 -10.32
C GLN A 84 -17.27 27.63 -9.56
N ARG A 85 -15.98 27.55 -9.89
CA ARG A 85 -14.93 28.37 -9.29
C ARG A 85 -15.07 29.83 -9.73
N VAL A 86 -15.34 30.08 -11.01
CA VAL A 86 -15.58 31.44 -11.53
C VAL A 86 -16.81 32.08 -10.85
N VAL A 87 -17.91 31.35 -10.72
CA VAL A 87 -19.12 31.84 -10.02
C VAL A 87 -18.82 32.12 -8.55
N TYR A 88 -18.07 31.22 -7.88
CA TYR A 88 -17.69 31.41 -6.49
C TYR A 88 -16.82 32.66 -6.27
N GLU A 89 -15.83 32.89 -7.14
CA GLU A 89 -14.94 34.08 -7.13
C GLU A 89 -15.72 35.37 -7.48
N VAL A 90 -16.53 35.36 -8.56
CA VAL A 90 -17.30 36.52 -9.01
C VAL A 90 -18.37 36.93 -8.00
N THR A 91 -18.93 36.00 -7.24
CA THR A 91 -19.91 36.29 -6.19
C THR A 91 -19.28 36.60 -4.84
N PHE A 92 -17.98 36.93 -4.79
CA PHE A 92 -17.24 37.19 -3.54
C PHE A 92 -17.49 36.09 -2.49
N HIS A 93 -17.44 34.82 -2.90
CA HIS A 93 -17.64 33.64 -2.06
C HIS A 93 -19.09 33.47 -1.51
N GLY A 94 -20.04 34.25 -2.04
CA GLY A 94 -21.45 34.23 -1.60
C GLY A 94 -22.26 33.03 -2.11
N VAL A 95 -21.95 32.54 -3.33
CA VAL A 95 -22.66 31.44 -3.97
C VAL A 95 -21.71 30.27 -4.20
N ASN A 96 -21.91 29.19 -3.47
CA ASN A 96 -21.18 27.92 -3.68
C ASN A 96 -22.14 26.92 -4.38
N LEU A 97 -21.94 26.71 -5.68
CA LEU A 97 -22.74 25.76 -6.48
C LEU A 97 -22.40 24.29 -6.15
N GLY A 98 -21.47 24.03 -5.23
CA GLY A 98 -20.98 22.71 -4.91
C GLY A 98 -20.05 22.14 -5.99
N ASP A 99 -19.51 20.96 -5.69
CA ASP A 99 -18.64 20.25 -6.62
C ASP A 99 -19.44 19.70 -7.81
N SER A 100 -18.82 19.69 -9.00
CA SER A 100 -19.36 18.99 -10.16
C SER A 100 -19.50 17.49 -9.86
N LEU A 101 -20.38 16.77 -10.59
CA LEU A 101 -20.53 15.32 -10.44
C LEU A 101 -19.18 14.58 -10.59
N ARG A 102 -18.35 15.04 -11.53
CA ARG A 102 -17.01 14.48 -11.75
C ARG A 102 -16.08 14.73 -10.55
N ALA A 103 -16.10 15.93 -9.97
CA ALA A 103 -15.32 16.26 -8.79
C ALA A 103 -15.76 15.45 -7.57
N ARG A 104 -17.07 15.27 -7.39
CA ARG A 104 -17.63 14.41 -6.32
C ARG A 104 -17.20 12.95 -6.48
N ARG A 105 -17.28 12.41 -7.71
CA ARG A 105 -16.83 11.04 -8.00
C ARG A 105 -15.33 10.90 -7.71
N ARG A 106 -14.50 11.84 -8.16
CA ARG A 106 -13.06 11.81 -7.87
C ARG A 106 -12.78 11.81 -6.37
N LYS A 107 -13.40 12.73 -5.61
CA LYS A 107 -13.25 12.78 -4.16
C LYS A 107 -13.72 11.50 -3.46
N SER A 108 -14.76 10.87 -3.96
CA SER A 108 -15.25 9.58 -3.44
C SER A 108 -14.24 8.45 -3.70
N VAL A 109 -13.62 8.41 -4.89
CA VAL A 109 -12.57 7.44 -5.21
C VAL A 109 -11.31 7.71 -4.39
N ASP A 110 -10.89 8.97 -4.30
CA ASP A 110 -9.72 9.36 -3.50
C ASP A 110 -9.92 9.00 -2.01
N ALA A 111 -11.12 9.18 -1.46
CA ALA A 111 -11.44 8.79 -0.08
C ALA A 111 -11.38 7.26 0.15
N ARG A 112 -11.70 6.44 -0.87
CA ARG A 112 -11.52 4.98 -0.82
C ARG A 112 -10.04 4.61 -0.82
N ILE A 113 -9.24 5.28 -1.67
CA ILE A 113 -7.78 5.05 -1.70
C ILE A 113 -7.13 5.46 -0.37
N ASP A 114 -7.56 6.57 0.22
CA ASP A 114 -7.02 7.12 1.48
C ASP A 114 -7.58 6.43 2.74
N ARG A 115 -8.38 5.37 2.57
CA ARG A 115 -8.90 4.58 3.69
C ARG A 115 -7.73 4.18 4.60
N PRO A 116 -7.80 4.42 5.92
CA PRO A 116 -6.80 3.92 6.85
C PRO A 116 -6.64 2.41 6.72
N LEU A 117 -5.40 1.95 6.67
CA LEU A 117 -5.07 0.53 6.68
C LEU A 117 -4.64 0.19 8.11
N GLU A 118 -5.48 -0.56 8.81
CA GLU A 118 -5.20 -0.98 10.18
C GLU A 118 -4.21 -2.15 10.18
N GLY A 119 -3.26 -2.11 11.13
CA GLY A 119 -2.31 -3.20 11.36
C GLY A 119 -1.03 -3.14 10.54
N SER A 120 -0.66 -4.25 9.90
CA SER A 120 0.63 -4.41 9.22
C SER A 120 0.60 -3.96 7.76
N THR A 121 1.79 -3.82 7.16
CA THR A 121 1.99 -3.59 5.73
C THR A 121 1.16 -4.53 4.86
N GLN A 122 0.51 -3.99 3.85
CA GLN A 122 -0.28 -4.73 2.88
C GLN A 122 0.55 -5.03 1.63
N PHE A 123 0.49 -6.28 1.17
CA PHE A 123 1.22 -6.75 -0.01
C PHE A 123 0.26 -6.99 -1.17
N VAL A 124 0.51 -6.34 -2.30
CA VAL A 124 -0.29 -6.47 -3.52
C VAL A 124 0.57 -7.04 -4.63
N ALA A 125 0.29 -8.25 -5.08
CA ALA A 125 1.02 -8.89 -6.17
C ALA A 125 0.36 -8.59 -7.52
N VAL A 126 1.14 -8.11 -8.49
CA VAL A 126 0.68 -7.86 -9.86
C VAL A 126 1.20 -8.96 -10.76
N LEU A 127 0.29 -9.73 -11.37
CA LEU A 127 0.57 -10.99 -12.03
C LEU A 127 0.16 -10.96 -13.50
N SER A 128 0.95 -11.58 -14.35
CA SER A 128 0.56 -11.97 -15.72
C SER A 128 1.49 -13.07 -16.24
N ARG A 129 0.94 -14.07 -16.93
CA ARG A 129 1.73 -15.13 -17.59
C ARG A 129 2.17 -14.76 -19.00
N LYS A 130 1.62 -13.69 -19.57
CA LYS A 130 2.01 -13.23 -20.90
C LYS A 130 2.90 -12.00 -20.82
N GLY A 131 4.05 -12.03 -21.49
CA GLY A 131 4.89 -10.86 -21.69
C GLY A 131 4.19 -9.83 -22.60
N GLY A 132 4.43 -8.53 -22.32
CA GLY A 132 3.92 -7.44 -23.16
C GLY A 132 2.49 -6.99 -22.91
N VAL A 133 1.73 -7.60 -22.00
CA VAL A 133 0.35 -7.13 -21.65
C VAL A 133 0.30 -5.84 -20.84
N GLY A 134 1.47 -5.30 -20.45
CA GLY A 134 1.57 -4.07 -19.66
C GLY A 134 1.58 -4.28 -18.16
N LYS A 135 1.95 -5.48 -17.66
CA LYS A 135 2.04 -5.77 -16.23
C LYS A 135 2.85 -4.70 -15.46
N THR A 136 4.10 -4.45 -15.85
CA THR A 136 4.96 -3.44 -15.24
C THR A 136 4.35 -2.02 -15.29
N THR A 137 3.68 -1.68 -16.39
CA THR A 137 2.96 -0.40 -16.51
C THR A 137 1.82 -0.32 -15.50
N ILE A 138 1.03 -1.38 -15.36
CA ILE A 138 -0.06 -1.45 -14.38
C ILE A 138 0.48 -1.43 -12.95
N SER A 139 1.56 -2.15 -12.65
CA SER A 139 2.24 -2.12 -11.34
C SER A 139 2.66 -0.70 -10.96
N THR A 140 3.30 0.01 -11.90
CA THR A 140 3.73 1.40 -11.70
C THR A 140 2.54 2.33 -11.50
N LEU A 141 1.54 2.28 -12.36
CA LEU A 141 0.35 3.13 -12.30
C LEU A 141 -0.45 2.91 -11.01
N LEU A 142 -0.59 1.67 -10.59
CA LEU A 142 -1.26 1.30 -9.33
C LEU A 142 -0.53 1.94 -8.13
N GLY A 143 0.79 1.77 -8.08
CA GLY A 143 1.63 2.39 -7.04
C GLY A 143 1.56 3.92 -7.07
N MET A 144 1.65 4.54 -8.26
CA MET A 144 1.52 6.00 -8.44
C MET A 144 0.17 6.51 -7.95
N ALA A 145 -0.93 5.86 -8.31
CA ALA A 145 -2.28 6.29 -7.90
C ALA A 145 -2.47 6.19 -6.38
N MET A 146 -1.93 5.16 -5.75
CA MET A 146 -1.95 5.03 -4.29
C MET A 146 -1.08 6.10 -3.63
N ALA A 147 0.16 6.28 -4.10
CA ALA A 147 1.11 7.24 -3.52
C ALA A 147 0.70 8.72 -3.73
N ASP A 148 -0.01 9.04 -4.83
CA ASP A 148 -0.53 10.38 -5.13
C ASP A 148 -1.60 10.83 -4.12
N VAL A 149 -2.41 9.89 -3.63
CA VAL A 149 -3.55 10.16 -2.75
C VAL A 149 -3.20 9.96 -1.27
N ARG A 150 -2.50 8.88 -0.93
CA ARG A 150 -2.19 8.49 0.45
C ARG A 150 -1.05 9.31 1.04
N GLU A 151 -1.10 9.59 2.34
CA GLU A 151 0.00 10.26 3.07
C GLU A 151 1.07 9.26 3.56
N ASP A 152 0.71 7.99 3.71
CA ASP A 152 1.64 6.93 4.07
C ASP A 152 2.50 6.47 2.87
N ARG A 153 3.48 5.60 3.11
CA ARG A 153 4.48 5.25 2.10
C ARG A 153 4.06 4.04 1.29
N VAL A 154 4.22 4.16 -0.02
CA VAL A 154 3.97 3.09 -0.99
C VAL A 154 5.27 2.79 -1.74
N ILE A 155 5.59 1.51 -1.90
CA ILE A 155 6.72 1.04 -2.69
C ILE A 155 6.28 0.03 -3.74
N ALA A 156 6.88 0.09 -4.92
CA ALA A 156 6.81 -0.96 -5.92
C ALA A 156 8.16 -1.69 -6.01
N VAL A 157 8.12 -3.00 -5.87
CA VAL A 157 9.29 -3.88 -5.91
C VAL A 157 9.30 -4.64 -7.23
N ASP A 158 10.39 -4.56 -7.97
CA ASP A 158 10.62 -5.36 -9.17
C ASP A 158 11.12 -6.75 -8.76
N ALA A 159 10.24 -7.73 -8.83
CA ALA A 159 10.51 -9.13 -8.52
C ALA A 159 10.54 -10.00 -9.79
N ASN A 160 10.82 -9.39 -10.94
CA ASN A 160 10.94 -10.11 -12.20
C ASN A 160 12.33 -10.74 -12.36
N PRO A 161 12.45 -12.10 -12.37
CA PRO A 161 13.73 -12.78 -12.49
C PRO A 161 14.28 -12.77 -13.93
N ASP A 162 13.46 -12.46 -14.94
CA ASP A 162 13.92 -12.49 -16.32
C ASP A 162 14.70 -11.21 -16.68
N ARG A 163 14.04 -10.08 -16.57
CA ARG A 163 14.60 -8.75 -16.74
C ARG A 163 13.64 -7.73 -16.15
N GLY A 164 14.06 -7.09 -15.06
CA GLY A 164 13.28 -6.05 -14.46
C GLY A 164 13.24 -4.77 -15.28
N THR A 165 12.05 -4.23 -15.50
CA THR A 165 11.81 -2.99 -16.24
C THR A 165 11.03 -1.96 -15.44
N LEU A 166 10.77 -2.23 -14.18
CA LEU A 166 9.97 -1.35 -13.32
C LEU A 166 10.64 0.02 -13.12
N ALA A 167 11.96 0.03 -12.90
CA ALA A 167 12.74 1.26 -12.73
C ALA A 167 12.85 2.10 -14.03
N GLU A 168 12.56 1.53 -15.19
CA GLU A 168 12.52 2.27 -16.46
C GLU A 168 11.23 3.11 -16.58
N ARG A 169 10.24 2.87 -15.71
CA ARG A 169 8.94 3.58 -15.70
C ARG A 169 8.96 4.90 -14.95
N ILE A 170 10.06 5.24 -14.28
CA ILE A 170 10.26 6.53 -13.61
C ILE A 170 11.65 7.08 -13.92
N THR A 171 11.90 8.34 -13.55
CA THR A 171 13.24 8.90 -13.59
C THR A 171 14.11 8.22 -12.54
N LYS A 172 15.09 7.42 -13.00
CA LYS A 172 15.98 6.66 -12.13
C LYS A 172 16.90 7.59 -11.33
N GLN A 173 16.91 7.47 -10.02
CA GLN A 173 17.72 8.27 -9.09
C GLN A 173 18.88 7.50 -8.49
N THR A 174 18.79 6.18 -8.41
CA THR A 174 19.85 5.30 -7.88
C THR A 174 20.11 4.13 -8.83
N ARG A 175 21.29 3.53 -8.70
CA ARG A 175 21.64 2.29 -9.39
C ARG A 175 21.44 1.04 -8.54
N SER A 176 21.04 1.23 -7.28
CA SER A 176 20.83 0.11 -6.36
C SER A 176 19.69 -0.79 -6.86
N THR A 177 19.89 -2.08 -6.63
CA THR A 177 18.98 -3.15 -7.05
C THR A 177 18.46 -3.92 -5.82
N VAL A 178 17.51 -4.84 -6.04
CA VAL A 178 17.01 -5.76 -4.99
C VAL A 178 18.17 -6.54 -4.36
N ARG A 179 19.17 -6.95 -5.14
CA ARG A 179 20.35 -7.68 -4.64
C ARG A 179 21.23 -6.84 -3.73
N ASP A 180 21.47 -5.58 -4.12
CA ASP A 180 22.21 -4.64 -3.27
C ASP A 180 21.50 -4.45 -1.94
N LEU A 181 20.17 -4.34 -1.97
CA LEU A 181 19.34 -4.21 -0.77
C LEU A 181 19.47 -5.46 0.12
N VAL A 182 19.37 -6.66 -0.45
CA VAL A 182 19.52 -7.94 0.28
C VAL A 182 20.88 -8.01 0.95
N THR A 183 21.96 -7.72 0.20
CA THR A 183 23.33 -7.76 0.72
C THR A 183 23.53 -6.79 1.89
N GLN A 184 22.89 -5.64 1.86
CA GLN A 184 23.04 -4.57 2.84
C GLN A 184 21.93 -4.55 3.90
N ALA A 185 20.95 -5.45 3.82
CA ALA A 185 19.79 -5.49 4.73
C ALA A 185 20.16 -5.45 6.22
N PRO A 186 21.22 -6.15 6.70
CA PRO A 186 21.60 -6.10 8.11
C PRO A 186 22.05 -4.71 8.59
N SER A 187 22.52 -3.84 7.67
CA SER A 187 22.98 -2.48 8.00
C SER A 187 21.87 -1.43 7.94
N ILE A 188 20.70 -1.77 7.39
CA ILE A 188 19.59 -0.81 7.21
C ILE A 188 18.70 -0.83 8.46
N SER A 189 18.83 0.22 9.26
CA SER A 189 18.07 0.40 10.51
C SER A 189 17.02 1.51 10.42
N ALA A 190 17.25 2.52 9.58
CA ALA A 190 16.39 3.69 9.42
C ALA A 190 15.84 3.83 7.99
N PHE A 191 14.69 4.50 7.87
CA PHE A 191 14.07 4.78 6.56
C PHE A 191 15.00 5.60 5.64
N SER A 192 15.76 6.55 6.18
CA SER A 192 16.71 7.37 5.40
C SER A 192 17.79 6.52 4.70
N GLU A 193 18.23 5.42 5.33
CA GLU A 193 19.17 4.48 4.73
C GLU A 193 18.50 3.66 3.62
N PHE A 194 17.26 3.19 3.83
CA PHE A 194 16.48 2.50 2.82
C PHE A 194 16.20 3.42 1.63
N GLN A 195 15.84 4.67 1.86
CA GLN A 195 15.49 5.65 0.83
C GLN A 195 16.63 5.88 -0.17
N THR A 196 17.90 5.73 0.21
CA THR A 196 19.03 5.84 -0.72
C THR A 196 19.10 4.71 -1.74
N ARG A 197 18.33 3.63 -1.55
CA ARG A 197 18.32 2.43 -2.39
C ARG A 197 17.15 2.38 -3.38
N VAL A 198 16.21 3.29 -3.28
CA VAL A 198 15.03 3.37 -4.15
C VAL A 198 15.05 4.64 -4.97
N SER A 199 14.34 4.63 -6.08
CA SER A 199 14.06 5.83 -6.86
C SER A 199 12.64 6.28 -6.56
N ARG A 200 12.44 7.58 -6.35
CA ARG A 200 11.13 8.17 -6.04
C ARG A 200 10.63 9.03 -7.20
N ASP A 201 9.39 8.88 -7.58
CA ASP A 201 8.74 9.71 -8.58
C ASP A 201 8.02 10.93 -7.97
N GLU A 202 7.38 11.73 -8.82
CA GLU A 202 6.64 12.93 -8.41
C GLU A 202 5.38 12.62 -7.58
N THR A 203 4.80 11.42 -7.71
CA THR A 203 3.67 10.97 -6.91
C THR A 203 4.08 10.50 -5.51
N ARG A 204 5.39 10.44 -5.24
CA ARG A 204 6.01 9.89 -4.02
C ARG A 204 6.06 8.36 -3.98
N LEU A 205 5.79 7.68 -5.09
CA LEU A 205 6.02 6.25 -5.21
C LEU A 205 7.51 5.95 -5.16
N ASP A 206 7.93 5.07 -4.25
CA ASP A 206 9.27 4.51 -4.25
C ASP A 206 9.32 3.26 -5.12
N ILE A 207 10.37 3.13 -5.93
CA ILE A 207 10.63 1.95 -6.77
C ILE A 207 11.96 1.33 -6.40
N LEU A 208 11.94 0.03 -6.07
CA LEU A 208 13.12 -0.80 -5.91
C LEU A 208 13.33 -1.60 -7.20
N ALA A 209 14.45 -1.33 -7.86
CA ALA A 209 14.79 -1.91 -9.15
C ALA A 209 15.30 -3.35 -9.03
N SER A 210 14.98 -4.20 -9.99
CA SER A 210 15.68 -5.47 -10.23
C SER A 210 17.04 -5.25 -10.91
N ASP A 211 17.84 -6.31 -10.96
CA ASP A 211 19.09 -6.30 -11.72
C ASP A 211 18.80 -6.25 -13.22
N THR A 212 19.68 -5.57 -13.94
CA THR A 212 19.61 -5.46 -15.40
C THR A 212 20.30 -6.58 -16.13
N ASP A 213 21.23 -7.28 -15.46
CA ASP A 213 21.88 -8.48 -15.97
C ASP A 213 20.96 -9.70 -15.76
N PRO A 214 20.52 -10.38 -16.83
CA PRO A 214 19.61 -11.52 -16.71
C PRO A 214 20.15 -12.66 -15.82
N LEU A 215 21.45 -12.93 -15.85
CA LEU A 215 22.04 -13.99 -15.02
C LEU A 215 21.99 -13.65 -13.52
N ILE A 216 22.11 -12.37 -13.20
CA ILE A 216 22.01 -11.89 -11.82
C ILE A 216 20.54 -11.84 -11.40
N ALA A 217 19.65 -11.39 -12.28
CA ALA A 217 18.21 -11.34 -12.02
C ALA A 217 17.62 -12.75 -11.81
N GLU A 218 18.04 -13.74 -12.61
CA GLU A 218 17.61 -15.15 -12.46
C GLU A 218 18.04 -15.77 -11.12
N ALA A 219 19.13 -15.29 -10.54
CA ALA A 219 19.62 -15.73 -9.23
C ALA A 219 18.82 -15.13 -8.05
N PHE A 220 17.85 -14.23 -8.30
CA PHE A 220 16.97 -13.70 -7.26
C PHE A 220 16.02 -14.79 -6.75
N SER A 221 16.17 -15.13 -5.48
CA SER A 221 15.54 -16.30 -4.87
C SER A 221 14.31 -15.93 -4.02
N GLU A 222 13.59 -16.96 -3.54
CA GLU A 222 12.54 -16.82 -2.53
C GLU A 222 13.06 -16.17 -1.23
N ASP A 223 14.26 -16.57 -0.78
CA ASP A 223 14.87 -16.03 0.44
C ASP A 223 15.24 -14.55 0.26
N ASP A 224 15.78 -14.18 -0.90
CA ASP A 224 16.10 -12.80 -1.21
C ASP A 224 14.84 -11.92 -1.21
N TYR A 225 13.75 -12.40 -1.84
CA TYR A 225 12.47 -11.69 -1.81
C TYR A 225 11.94 -11.53 -0.39
N ASN A 226 12.07 -12.56 0.44
CA ASN A 226 11.64 -12.51 1.84
C ASN A 226 12.40 -11.45 2.62
N VAL A 227 13.73 -11.32 2.42
CA VAL A 227 14.54 -10.26 3.04
C VAL A 227 14.05 -8.87 2.61
N VAL A 228 13.80 -8.67 1.30
CA VAL A 228 13.28 -7.40 0.77
C VAL A 228 11.91 -7.06 1.37
N ALA A 229 11.00 -8.04 1.39
CA ALA A 229 9.65 -7.87 1.91
C ALA A 229 9.64 -7.55 3.42
N ASP A 230 10.45 -8.23 4.21
CA ASP A 230 10.57 -7.98 5.66
C ASP A 230 11.19 -6.63 5.96
N LEU A 231 12.14 -6.18 5.15
CA LEU A 231 12.73 -4.85 5.28
C LEU A 231 11.73 -3.75 4.85
N ALA A 232 11.01 -3.94 3.73
CA ALA A 232 9.98 -3.02 3.26
C ALA A 232 8.84 -2.89 4.29
N ARG A 233 8.44 -3.99 4.92
CA ARG A 233 7.42 -4.04 5.99
C ARG A 233 7.70 -3.07 7.14
N ARG A 234 8.95 -2.75 7.41
CA ARG A 234 9.32 -1.82 8.48
C ARG A 234 9.04 -0.36 8.14
N PHE A 235 8.91 -0.01 6.86
CA PHE A 235 8.93 1.37 6.41
C PHE A 235 7.75 1.78 5.53
N TYR A 236 7.01 0.83 4.96
CA TYR A 236 5.93 1.08 4.00
C TYR A 236 4.62 0.48 4.47
N SER A 237 3.53 1.17 4.18
CA SER A 237 2.17 0.69 4.45
C SER A 237 1.66 -0.22 3.33
N ILE A 238 2.13 0.00 2.10
CA ILE A 238 1.77 -0.82 0.94
C ILE A 238 3.03 -1.18 0.15
N VAL A 239 3.14 -2.45 -0.18
CA VAL A 239 4.16 -3.00 -1.07
C VAL A 239 3.47 -3.61 -2.29
N THR A 240 3.64 -3.02 -3.47
CA THR A 240 3.24 -3.63 -4.73
C THR A 240 4.41 -4.42 -5.31
N THR A 241 4.16 -5.63 -5.79
CA THR A 241 5.21 -6.49 -6.37
C THR A 241 4.92 -6.71 -7.84
N ASP A 242 5.81 -6.22 -8.70
CA ASP A 242 5.81 -6.52 -10.14
C ASP A 242 6.49 -7.87 -10.36
N SER A 243 5.70 -8.94 -10.49
CA SER A 243 6.21 -10.30 -10.59
C SER A 243 6.73 -10.64 -12.00
N GLY A 244 7.51 -11.72 -12.12
CA GLY A 244 7.84 -12.32 -13.43
C GLY A 244 6.63 -12.95 -14.12
N THR A 245 6.87 -13.50 -15.33
CA THR A 245 5.85 -14.26 -16.07
C THR A 245 5.80 -15.74 -15.67
N GLY A 246 6.82 -16.22 -14.98
CA GLY A 246 6.96 -17.61 -14.54
C GLY A 246 6.18 -17.91 -13.25
N ILE A 247 4.97 -18.46 -13.37
CA ILE A 247 4.10 -18.73 -12.22
C ILE A 247 4.65 -19.79 -11.25
N VAL A 248 5.55 -20.64 -11.71
CA VAL A 248 6.19 -21.70 -10.90
C VAL A 248 7.54 -21.29 -10.30
N HIS A 249 8.00 -20.08 -10.58
CA HIS A 249 9.27 -19.58 -10.05
C HIS A 249 9.20 -19.41 -8.52
N SER A 250 10.32 -19.66 -7.82
CA SER A 250 10.36 -19.59 -6.35
C SER A 250 9.96 -18.22 -5.79
N VAL A 251 10.38 -17.14 -6.44
CA VAL A 251 10.00 -15.75 -6.08
C VAL A 251 8.48 -15.55 -6.20
N MET A 252 7.84 -16.13 -7.21
CA MET A 252 6.38 -16.05 -7.35
C MET A 252 5.68 -16.71 -6.16
N ARG A 253 6.18 -17.87 -5.72
CA ARG A 253 5.64 -18.56 -4.54
C ARG A 253 5.76 -17.67 -3.29
N ALA A 254 6.93 -17.09 -3.03
CA ALA A 254 7.15 -16.19 -1.90
C ALA A 254 6.23 -14.94 -1.98
N THR A 255 6.06 -14.39 -3.18
CA THR A 255 5.16 -13.26 -3.44
C THR A 255 3.71 -13.62 -3.09
N LEU A 256 3.21 -14.77 -3.58
CA LEU A 256 1.83 -15.22 -3.33
C LEU A 256 1.56 -15.58 -1.86
N LEU A 257 2.54 -16.14 -1.16
CA LEU A 257 2.41 -16.46 0.28
C LEU A 257 2.28 -15.20 1.15
N ARG A 258 2.81 -14.07 0.69
CA ARG A 258 2.74 -12.78 1.42
C ARG A 258 1.61 -11.89 0.94
N ALA A 259 1.05 -12.15 -0.24
CA ALA A 259 0.05 -11.30 -0.86
C ALA A 259 -1.26 -11.25 -0.05
N ASP A 260 -1.73 -10.05 0.23
CA ASP A 260 -3.05 -9.76 0.79
C ASP A 260 -4.09 -9.56 -0.32
N SER A 261 -3.64 -9.15 -1.50
CA SER A 261 -4.44 -8.99 -2.71
C SER A 261 -3.61 -9.28 -3.96
N ILE A 262 -4.27 -9.68 -5.03
CA ILE A 262 -3.65 -9.88 -6.33
C ILE A 262 -4.35 -9.08 -7.42
N VAL A 263 -3.56 -8.54 -8.34
CA VAL A 263 -4.04 -7.90 -9.57
C VAL A 263 -3.58 -8.75 -10.75
N ILE A 264 -4.53 -9.30 -11.49
CA ILE A 264 -4.25 -10.06 -12.72
C ILE A 264 -4.32 -9.11 -13.91
N VAL A 265 -3.20 -8.93 -14.60
CA VAL A 265 -3.17 -8.09 -15.80
C VAL A 265 -3.46 -8.94 -17.05
N SER A 266 -4.52 -8.57 -17.73
CA SER A 266 -4.92 -9.14 -19.02
C SER A 266 -4.93 -8.06 -20.09
N GLY A 267 -4.62 -8.42 -21.31
CA GLY A 267 -4.90 -7.55 -22.45
C GLY A 267 -6.29 -7.79 -23.02
N GLY A 268 -6.59 -7.08 -24.12
CA GLY A 268 -7.88 -7.15 -24.81
C GLY A 268 -7.97 -8.25 -25.88
N SER A 269 -6.97 -9.11 -26.07
CA SER A 269 -7.02 -10.22 -27.03
C SER A 269 -7.56 -11.50 -26.39
N VAL A 270 -8.11 -12.41 -27.22
CA VAL A 270 -8.61 -13.72 -26.79
C VAL A 270 -7.52 -14.55 -26.11
N ASP A 271 -6.31 -14.53 -26.67
CA ASP A 271 -5.18 -15.29 -26.11
C ASP A 271 -4.74 -14.75 -24.75
N GLU A 272 -4.76 -13.43 -24.57
CA GLU A 272 -4.42 -12.77 -23.30
C GLU A 272 -5.47 -13.08 -22.23
N ALA A 273 -6.74 -12.99 -22.58
CA ALA A 273 -7.83 -13.34 -21.67
C ALA A 273 -7.79 -14.82 -21.27
N ARG A 274 -7.48 -15.73 -22.22
CA ARG A 274 -7.33 -17.16 -21.94
C ARG A 274 -6.19 -17.43 -20.96
N LEU A 275 -5.00 -16.84 -21.18
CA LEU A 275 -3.86 -17.00 -20.29
C LEU A 275 -4.12 -16.42 -18.88
N ALA A 276 -4.85 -15.30 -18.78
CA ALA A 276 -5.29 -14.76 -17.51
C ALA A 276 -6.25 -15.72 -16.79
N SER A 277 -7.21 -16.32 -17.53
CA SER A 277 -8.13 -17.32 -16.98
C SER A 277 -7.40 -18.59 -16.52
N GLU A 278 -6.42 -19.07 -17.28
CA GLU A 278 -5.55 -20.19 -16.90
C GLU A 278 -4.72 -19.86 -15.64
N THR A 279 -4.28 -18.60 -15.50
CA THR A 279 -3.58 -18.14 -14.29
C THR A 279 -4.48 -18.24 -13.04
N LEU A 280 -5.74 -17.79 -13.14
CA LEU A 280 -6.70 -17.94 -12.07
C LEU A 280 -6.96 -19.41 -11.73
N THR A 281 -7.11 -20.27 -12.75
CA THR A 281 -7.31 -21.71 -12.55
C THR A 281 -6.12 -22.36 -11.85
N TRP A 282 -4.89 -21.98 -12.24
CA TRP A 282 -3.70 -22.47 -11.58
C TRP A 282 -3.64 -22.03 -10.10
N LEU A 283 -3.94 -20.76 -9.81
CA LEU A 283 -3.98 -20.24 -8.45
C LEU A 283 -5.00 -21.00 -7.58
N GLU A 284 -6.22 -21.22 -8.08
CA GLU A 284 -7.26 -21.99 -7.39
C GLU A 284 -6.80 -23.42 -7.07
N SER A 285 -6.19 -24.08 -8.08
CA SER A 285 -5.71 -25.47 -7.95
C SER A 285 -4.50 -25.62 -7.01
N ASN A 286 -3.79 -24.54 -6.73
CA ASN A 286 -2.62 -24.53 -5.85
C ASN A 286 -2.88 -23.89 -4.48
N GLY A 287 -4.14 -23.78 -4.06
CA GLY A 287 -4.51 -23.35 -2.71
C GLY A 287 -4.68 -21.84 -2.52
N TYR A 288 -4.61 -21.04 -3.59
CA TYR A 288 -4.77 -19.59 -3.55
C TYR A 288 -6.21 -19.12 -3.87
N GLY A 289 -7.22 -19.98 -3.64
CA GLY A 289 -8.60 -19.68 -4.00
C GLY A 289 -9.17 -18.43 -3.30
N GLU A 290 -8.75 -18.12 -2.08
CA GLU A 290 -9.13 -16.87 -1.39
C GLU A 290 -8.58 -15.64 -2.11
N LEU A 291 -7.31 -15.67 -2.49
CA LEU A 291 -6.71 -14.58 -3.27
C LEU A 291 -7.41 -14.39 -4.61
N VAL A 292 -7.84 -15.48 -5.27
CA VAL A 292 -8.58 -15.39 -6.54
C VAL A 292 -9.94 -14.73 -6.33
N ARG A 293 -10.69 -15.09 -5.28
CA ARG A 293 -11.97 -14.44 -4.98
C ARG A 293 -11.86 -12.95 -4.66
N GLY A 294 -10.75 -12.55 -4.03
CA GLY A 294 -10.41 -11.15 -3.76
C GLY A 294 -9.71 -10.43 -4.92
N ALA A 295 -9.36 -11.14 -5.99
CA ALA A 295 -8.55 -10.60 -7.08
C ALA A 295 -9.27 -9.49 -7.85
N VAL A 296 -8.46 -8.58 -8.41
CA VAL A 296 -8.89 -7.58 -9.38
C VAL A 296 -8.26 -7.89 -10.73
N VAL A 297 -9.05 -7.92 -11.79
CA VAL A 297 -8.53 -8.02 -13.16
C VAL A 297 -8.36 -6.62 -13.73
N ALA A 298 -7.12 -6.23 -14.04
CA ALA A 298 -6.81 -5.02 -14.81
C ALA A 298 -6.81 -5.39 -16.31
N LEU A 299 -7.88 -5.00 -17.01
CA LEU A 299 -8.02 -5.23 -18.44
C LEU A 299 -7.36 -4.08 -19.21
N ASN A 300 -6.11 -4.28 -19.64
CA ASN A 300 -5.34 -3.27 -20.35
C ASN A 300 -5.69 -3.26 -21.85
N THR A 301 -6.33 -2.20 -22.31
CA THR A 301 -6.69 -2.01 -23.71
C THR A 301 -5.60 -1.21 -24.45
N SER A 302 -4.37 -1.74 -24.44
CA SER A 302 -3.16 -1.03 -24.92
C SER A 302 -3.11 -0.79 -26.44
N THR A 303 -4.01 -1.36 -27.24
CA THR A 303 -4.05 -1.20 -28.69
C THR A 303 -5.25 -0.38 -29.15
N GLN A 304 -5.00 0.68 -29.95
CA GLN A 304 -6.09 1.34 -30.65
C GLN A 304 -6.71 0.39 -31.69
N GLY A 305 -8.02 0.20 -31.66
CA GLY A 305 -8.76 -0.34 -32.77
C GLY A 305 -9.17 -1.80 -32.70
N THR A 306 -9.15 -2.45 -31.55
CA THR A 306 -9.74 -3.79 -31.38
C THR A 306 -11.27 -3.74 -31.21
N ASN A 307 -11.97 -3.01 -32.09
CA ASN A 307 -13.44 -3.09 -32.19
C ASN A 307 -13.96 -4.47 -32.60
N LEU A 308 -13.08 -5.43 -32.89
CA LEU A 308 -13.41 -6.79 -33.27
C LEU A 308 -13.62 -7.74 -32.09
N ILE A 309 -13.12 -7.34 -30.90
CA ILE A 309 -13.22 -8.16 -29.69
C ILE A 309 -14.25 -7.53 -28.76
N LYS A 310 -15.21 -8.35 -28.35
CA LYS A 310 -16.22 -7.94 -27.38
C LYS A 310 -15.63 -8.00 -25.97
N LEU A 311 -15.08 -6.87 -25.51
CA LEU A 311 -14.51 -6.75 -24.16
C LEU A 311 -15.53 -7.14 -23.07
N ASP A 312 -16.81 -6.88 -23.33
CA ASP A 312 -17.90 -7.24 -22.40
C ASP A 312 -18.02 -8.76 -22.20
N GLU A 313 -17.71 -9.58 -23.23
CA GLU A 313 -17.68 -11.04 -23.10
C GLU A 313 -16.47 -11.50 -22.27
N ILE A 314 -15.31 -10.83 -22.43
CA ILE A 314 -14.12 -11.10 -21.61
C ILE A 314 -14.42 -10.77 -20.14
N GLU A 315 -15.03 -9.63 -19.87
CA GLU A 315 -15.44 -9.24 -18.51
C GLU A 315 -16.45 -10.22 -17.93
N ALA A 316 -17.49 -10.58 -18.66
CA ALA A 316 -18.48 -11.56 -18.20
C ALA A 316 -17.83 -12.90 -17.83
N HIS A 317 -16.77 -13.31 -18.56
CA HIS A 317 -16.02 -14.53 -18.25
C HIS A 317 -15.28 -14.42 -16.89
N PHE A 318 -14.67 -13.29 -16.59
CA PHE A 318 -13.95 -13.09 -15.31
C PHE A 318 -14.88 -12.79 -14.13
N ALA A 319 -16.02 -12.12 -14.36
CA ALA A 319 -16.91 -11.61 -13.31
C ALA A 319 -17.41 -12.68 -12.32
N SER A 320 -17.45 -13.95 -12.72
CA SER A 320 -17.85 -15.06 -11.86
C SER A 320 -16.74 -15.59 -10.94
N ARG A 321 -15.49 -15.17 -11.16
CA ARG A 321 -14.31 -15.74 -10.49
C ARG A 321 -13.55 -14.75 -9.62
N VAL A 322 -13.57 -13.47 -10.00
CA VAL A 322 -12.82 -12.42 -9.36
C VAL A 322 -13.75 -11.38 -8.75
N ARG A 323 -13.22 -10.57 -7.84
CA ARG A 323 -13.99 -9.55 -7.15
C ARG A 323 -14.44 -8.42 -8.08
N GLU A 324 -13.55 -7.95 -8.95
CA GLU A 324 -13.84 -6.79 -9.80
C GLU A 324 -12.93 -6.78 -11.04
N ILE A 325 -13.39 -6.10 -12.08
CA ILE A 325 -12.64 -5.91 -13.33
C ILE A 325 -12.58 -4.43 -13.64
N VAL A 326 -11.38 -3.92 -13.86
CA VAL A 326 -11.15 -2.51 -14.20
C VAL A 326 -10.50 -2.38 -15.56
N ARG A 327 -11.16 -1.69 -16.49
CA ARG A 327 -10.60 -1.38 -17.82
C ARG A 327 -9.60 -0.24 -17.73
N ILE A 328 -8.39 -0.47 -18.19
CA ILE A 328 -7.38 0.60 -18.34
C ILE A 328 -7.35 0.99 -19.82
N PRO A 329 -7.80 2.19 -20.15
CA PRO A 329 -7.90 2.63 -21.54
C PRO A 329 -6.53 2.91 -22.16
N TYR A 330 -6.48 2.87 -23.51
CA TYR A 330 -5.28 3.24 -24.23
C TYR A 330 -4.85 4.68 -23.96
N ASP A 331 -3.59 4.84 -23.59
CA ASP A 331 -2.94 6.13 -23.46
C ASP A 331 -1.64 6.15 -24.29
N PRO A 332 -1.46 7.13 -25.20
CA PRO A 332 -0.27 7.19 -26.05
C PRO A 332 1.03 7.28 -25.26
N GLN A 333 1.03 7.92 -24.09
CA GLN A 333 2.20 8.02 -23.23
C GLN A 333 2.62 6.61 -22.74
N LEU A 334 1.66 5.80 -22.30
CA LEU A 334 1.92 4.46 -21.79
C LEU A 334 2.42 3.52 -22.89
N ALA A 335 1.97 3.72 -24.12
CA ALA A 335 2.38 2.91 -25.27
C ALA A 335 3.87 3.06 -25.64
N THR A 336 4.53 4.13 -25.21
CA THR A 336 5.97 4.34 -25.47
C THR A 336 6.87 3.40 -24.69
N GLY A 337 6.38 2.87 -23.58
CA GLY A 337 7.18 2.05 -22.67
C GLY A 337 8.23 2.82 -21.87
N ALA A 338 8.29 4.15 -22.00
CA ALA A 338 9.22 5.03 -21.29
C ALA A 338 8.74 5.38 -19.86
N ALA A 339 9.47 6.29 -19.20
CA ALA A 339 9.07 6.84 -17.91
C ALA A 339 7.68 7.50 -18.00
N ILE A 340 6.86 7.24 -16.98
CA ILE A 340 5.48 7.71 -16.90
C ILE A 340 5.47 9.06 -16.17
N ASP A 341 4.97 10.09 -16.84
CA ASP A 341 4.56 11.33 -16.19
C ASP A 341 3.09 11.20 -15.80
N TYR A 342 2.85 10.89 -14.51
CA TYR A 342 1.50 10.71 -14.00
C TYR A 342 0.64 11.96 -14.20
N SER A 343 1.24 13.15 -14.14
CA SER A 343 0.53 14.43 -14.31
C SER A 343 0.02 14.64 -15.75
N ALA A 344 0.72 14.13 -16.73
CA ALA A 344 0.42 14.24 -18.16
C ALA A 344 -0.50 13.15 -18.71
N LEU A 345 -0.85 12.11 -17.91
CA LEU A 345 -1.81 11.10 -18.33
C LEU A 345 -3.17 11.70 -18.67
N ARG A 346 -3.86 11.11 -19.64
CA ARG A 346 -5.23 11.50 -19.98
C ARG A 346 -6.18 11.40 -18.77
N PRO A 347 -7.15 12.31 -18.64
CA PRO A 347 -8.04 12.33 -17.48
C PRO A 347 -8.79 11.01 -17.24
N PHE A 348 -9.24 10.34 -18.30
CA PHE A 348 -9.94 9.06 -18.18
C PHE A 348 -8.99 7.90 -17.83
N THR A 349 -7.70 7.98 -18.22
CA THR A 349 -6.68 7.03 -17.79
C THR A 349 -6.42 7.17 -16.29
N LYS A 350 -6.26 8.40 -15.80
CA LYS A 350 -6.13 8.67 -14.36
C LYS A 350 -7.34 8.19 -13.56
N GLU A 351 -8.56 8.43 -14.08
CA GLU A 351 -9.79 7.96 -13.44
C GLU A 351 -9.82 6.45 -13.33
N ALA A 352 -9.46 5.73 -14.41
CA ALA A 352 -9.42 4.27 -14.41
C ALA A 352 -8.36 3.69 -13.47
N VAL A 353 -7.16 4.30 -13.45
CA VAL A 353 -6.07 3.86 -12.57
C VAL A 353 -6.40 4.13 -11.10
N ARG A 354 -7.03 5.26 -10.78
CA ARG A 354 -7.52 5.55 -9.41
C ARG A 354 -8.63 4.59 -9.00
N GLU A 355 -9.56 4.25 -9.90
CA GLU A 355 -10.58 3.24 -9.63
C GLU A 355 -9.94 1.87 -9.37
N LEU A 356 -8.91 1.47 -10.14
CA LEU A 356 -8.14 0.26 -9.87
C LEU A 356 -7.53 0.29 -8.47
N ALA A 357 -6.88 1.40 -8.10
CA ALA A 357 -6.27 1.57 -6.77
C ALA A 357 -7.32 1.49 -5.65
N ALA A 358 -8.44 2.21 -5.79
CA ALA A 358 -9.54 2.16 -4.83
C ALA A 358 -10.12 0.74 -4.68
N THR A 359 -10.33 0.04 -5.80
CA THR A 359 -10.84 -1.33 -5.79
C THR A 359 -9.89 -2.29 -5.10
N VAL A 360 -8.58 -2.15 -5.31
CA VAL A 360 -7.57 -2.96 -4.61
C VAL A 360 -7.59 -2.66 -3.11
N ILE A 361 -7.58 -1.39 -2.72
CA ILE A 361 -7.62 -0.98 -1.30
C ILE A 361 -8.88 -1.49 -0.60
N ASP A 362 -10.04 -1.41 -1.24
CA ASP A 362 -11.31 -1.93 -0.68
C ASP A 362 -11.28 -3.45 -0.47
N GLY A 363 -10.43 -4.16 -1.20
CA GLY A 363 -10.27 -5.62 -1.11
C GLY A 363 -9.23 -6.07 -0.09
N LEU A 364 -8.44 -5.16 0.44
CA LEU A 364 -7.44 -5.51 1.46
C LEU A 364 -8.14 -5.90 2.76
N PRO A 365 -7.65 -6.95 3.44
CA PRO A 365 -8.23 -7.39 4.69
C PRO A 365 -8.05 -6.32 5.78
N ASP A 366 -9.10 -6.08 6.56
CA ASP A 366 -8.97 -5.41 7.84
C ASP A 366 -8.35 -6.43 8.80
N ARG A 367 -7.07 -6.27 9.11
CA ARG A 367 -6.39 -7.16 10.07
C ARG A 367 -6.67 -6.63 11.48
N ASP A 368 -7.67 -7.21 12.12
CA ASP A 368 -7.83 -7.07 13.56
C ASP A 368 -6.54 -7.54 14.26
N HIS A 369 -6.13 -6.84 15.29
CA HIS A 369 -4.92 -7.09 16.09
C HIS A 369 -5.00 -8.39 16.87
#